data_eb3b8335ca06d61ca39c37b56d165c2d
#
_entry.id   eb3b8335ca06d61ca39c37b56d165c2d
#
_cell.length_a   1.000
_cell.length_b   1.000
_cell.length_c   1.000
_cell.angle_alpha   90.00
_cell.angle_beta   90.00
_cell.angle_gamma   90.00
#
_symmetry.space_group_name_H-M   'P 1'
#
loop_
_entity.id
_entity.type
_entity.pdbx_description
1 polymer ?
#
loop_
_entity_poly.entity_id
_entity_poly.type
_entity_poly.pdbx_seq_one_letter_code
_entity_poly.pdbx_strand_id
1 'polypeptide(L)'
;MNRIAEEKGFAVCYPQGTNNEMTGMPHWNANIKPMSSVPDSDFLTQLAKLLQDQYKLSKENTFVSGMSNGGFMSYTLACEQSGTFKAIASVTGTMSGYDWENCNPDYKIPILQISGTNDNTVPMDGSMSTVWGWGGAPKIEDIIDYWSNINSCSSSEIINLPNNDSADNSYVTLDKRFTSESKDEVRFYTVHGGGHDWPGAWGNMDISASQEIWSFFSRYLE
;
A
#
# COMPACT_ATOMS: atom_id res chain seq x y z
N MET A 1 12.70 5.80 3.82
CA MET A 1 13.26 4.85 2.80
C MET A 1 14.71 5.14 2.42
N ASN A 2 15.17 6.39 2.24
CA ASN A 2 16.52 6.70 1.72
C ASN A 2 17.66 5.96 2.42
N ARG A 3 17.72 6.01 3.77
CA ARG A 3 18.74 5.31 4.53
C ARG A 3 18.71 3.80 4.31
N ILE A 4 17.52 3.21 4.25
CA ILE A 4 17.36 1.76 3.98
C ILE A 4 17.83 1.43 2.57
N ALA A 5 17.53 2.30 1.59
CA ALA A 5 17.97 2.13 0.21
C ALA A 5 19.50 2.16 0.08
N GLU A 6 20.15 3.11 0.77
CA GLU A 6 21.61 3.19 0.83
C GLU A 6 22.23 1.95 1.48
N GLU A 7 21.69 1.50 2.62
CA GLU A 7 22.18 0.32 3.35
C GLU A 7 21.95 -1.00 2.60
N LYS A 8 20.87 -1.10 1.82
CA LYS A 8 20.44 -2.35 1.18
C LYS A 8 20.68 -2.39 -0.33
N GLY A 9 21.13 -1.29 -0.93
CA GLY A 9 21.55 -1.23 -2.33
C GLY A 9 20.39 -1.25 -3.32
N PHE A 10 19.31 -0.50 -3.07
CA PHE A 10 18.22 -0.33 -4.03
C PHE A 10 17.93 1.14 -4.37
N ALA A 11 17.35 1.38 -5.53
CA ALA A 11 16.93 2.72 -5.95
C ALA A 11 15.54 3.05 -5.39
N VAL A 12 15.35 4.32 -4.98
CA VAL A 12 14.03 4.86 -4.60
C VAL A 12 13.72 6.04 -5.50
N CYS A 13 12.52 6.04 -6.07
CA CYS A 13 11.96 7.17 -6.80
C CYS A 13 10.76 7.74 -6.02
N TYR A 14 10.70 9.05 -5.89
CA TYR A 14 9.57 9.80 -5.34
C TYR A 14 8.92 10.63 -6.44
N PRO A 15 8.03 10.04 -7.23
CA PRO A 15 7.38 10.77 -8.30
C PRO A 15 6.40 11.80 -7.74
N GLN A 16 6.17 12.86 -8.51
CA GLN A 16 5.24 13.93 -8.15
C GLN A 16 3.96 13.80 -8.97
N GLY A 17 2.82 13.69 -8.28
CA GLY A 17 1.50 13.75 -8.90
C GLY A 17 1.17 15.16 -9.43
N THR A 18 0.20 15.23 -10.31
CA THR A 18 -0.33 16.52 -10.81
C THR A 18 -1.20 17.20 -9.77
N ASN A 19 -1.35 18.52 -9.88
CA ASN A 19 -2.23 19.25 -8.98
C ASN A 19 -3.70 18.94 -9.30
N ASN A 20 -4.45 18.63 -8.27
CA ASN A 20 -5.92 18.52 -8.36
C ASN A 20 -6.52 19.90 -8.62
N GLU A 21 -7.40 20.02 -9.62
CA GLU A 21 -8.00 21.29 -10.02
C GLU A 21 -8.88 21.92 -8.93
N MET A 22 -9.47 21.10 -8.04
CA MET A 22 -10.33 21.59 -6.97
C MET A 22 -9.54 22.04 -5.73
N THR A 23 -8.48 21.33 -5.38
CA THR A 23 -7.71 21.59 -4.15
C THR A 23 -6.43 22.35 -4.39
N GLY A 24 -5.91 22.36 -5.62
CA GLY A 24 -4.60 22.89 -5.98
C GLY A 24 -3.43 22.08 -5.43
N MET A 25 -3.69 20.95 -4.78
CA MET A 25 -2.65 20.11 -4.17
C MET A 25 -2.28 18.94 -5.08
N PRO A 26 -1.00 18.51 -5.07
CA PRO A 26 -0.59 17.31 -5.77
C PRO A 26 -1.36 16.07 -5.29
N HIS A 27 -1.80 15.25 -6.23
CA HIS A 27 -2.47 14.00 -5.94
C HIS A 27 -2.28 12.99 -7.07
N TRP A 28 -2.61 11.75 -6.80
CA TRP A 28 -2.71 10.66 -7.77
C TRP A 28 -4.16 10.40 -8.13
N ASN A 29 -4.41 10.19 -9.42
CA ASN A 29 -5.67 9.66 -9.92
C ASN A 29 -5.72 8.15 -9.61
N ALA A 30 -6.08 7.82 -8.39
CA ALA A 30 -6.23 6.45 -7.91
C ALA A 30 -7.70 5.99 -7.99
N ASN A 31 -8.38 6.32 -9.10
CA ASN A 31 -9.79 6.03 -9.31
C ASN A 31 -10.72 6.55 -8.18
N ILE A 32 -10.27 7.60 -7.49
CA ILE A 32 -11.03 8.28 -6.43
C ILE A 32 -11.92 9.33 -7.09
N LYS A 33 -13.20 9.40 -6.71
CA LYS A 33 -14.13 10.37 -7.27
C LYS A 33 -13.96 11.77 -6.62
N PRO A 34 -14.11 12.87 -7.40
CA PRO A 34 -14.30 12.87 -8.84
C PRO A 34 -13.02 12.39 -9.56
N MET A 35 -13.19 11.45 -10.46
CA MET A 35 -12.05 10.87 -11.18
C MET A 35 -11.37 11.96 -12.02
N SER A 36 -10.07 12.03 -11.94
CA SER A 36 -9.24 12.83 -12.83
C SER A 36 -9.10 12.14 -14.19
N SER A 37 -8.84 12.91 -15.24
CA SER A 37 -8.48 12.36 -16.56
C SER A 37 -6.97 12.10 -16.71
N VAL A 38 -6.17 12.35 -15.67
CA VAL A 38 -4.72 12.14 -15.70
C VAL A 38 -4.43 10.64 -15.64
N PRO A 39 -3.66 10.08 -16.60
CA PRO A 39 -3.38 8.65 -16.64
C PRO A 39 -2.18 8.29 -15.76
N ASP A 40 -2.32 8.47 -14.45
CA ASP A 40 -1.21 8.29 -13.49
C ASP A 40 -0.72 6.84 -13.43
N SER A 41 -1.58 5.86 -13.65
CA SER A 41 -1.20 4.44 -13.72
C SER A 41 -0.22 4.19 -14.88
N ASP A 42 -0.52 4.73 -16.06
CA ASP A 42 0.37 4.66 -17.21
C ASP A 42 1.67 5.44 -17.00
N PHE A 43 1.57 6.66 -16.43
CA PHE A 43 2.74 7.48 -16.11
C PHE A 43 3.71 6.74 -15.19
N LEU A 44 3.22 6.19 -14.07
CA LEU A 44 4.07 5.48 -13.10
C LEU A 44 4.69 4.21 -13.68
N THR A 45 3.94 3.50 -14.52
CA THR A 45 4.43 2.32 -15.25
C THR A 45 5.55 2.69 -16.24
N GLN A 46 5.37 3.75 -17.02
CA GLN A 46 6.39 4.22 -17.97
C GLN A 46 7.61 4.78 -17.23
N LEU A 47 7.41 5.49 -16.12
CA LEU A 47 8.50 5.97 -15.29
C LEU A 47 9.33 4.82 -14.73
N ALA A 48 8.71 3.76 -14.22
CA ALA A 48 9.41 2.58 -13.76
C ALA A 48 10.29 1.98 -14.86
N LYS A 49 9.73 1.76 -16.05
CA LYS A 49 10.47 1.24 -17.23
C LYS A 49 11.62 2.14 -17.66
N LEU A 50 11.40 3.46 -17.68
CA LEU A 50 12.43 4.44 -18.00
C LEU A 50 13.62 4.36 -17.03
N LEU A 51 13.33 4.32 -15.72
CA LEU A 51 14.37 4.24 -14.69
C LEU A 51 15.13 2.91 -14.74
N GLN A 52 14.43 1.79 -14.96
CA GLN A 52 15.04 0.49 -15.17
C GLN A 52 16.04 0.52 -16.32
N ASP A 53 15.66 1.08 -17.46
CA ASP A 53 16.54 1.15 -18.65
C ASP A 53 17.68 2.16 -18.47
N GLN A 54 17.42 3.32 -17.88
CA GLN A 54 18.41 4.37 -17.69
C GLN A 54 19.49 3.99 -16.69
N TYR A 55 19.09 3.39 -15.56
CA TYR A 55 20.00 3.07 -14.47
C TYR A 55 20.38 1.58 -14.40
N LYS A 56 19.96 0.78 -15.38
CA LYS A 56 20.22 -0.67 -15.46
C LYS A 56 19.73 -1.41 -14.22
N LEU A 57 18.55 -1.03 -13.73
CA LEU A 57 17.91 -1.67 -12.60
C LEU A 57 17.22 -2.97 -13.05
N SER A 58 16.98 -3.87 -12.10
CA SER A 58 16.23 -5.10 -12.37
C SER A 58 14.81 -4.78 -12.84
N LYS A 59 14.38 -5.43 -13.91
CA LYS A 59 12.99 -5.32 -14.42
C LYS A 59 12.01 -6.13 -13.58
N GLU A 60 12.52 -7.17 -12.92
CA GLU A 60 11.72 -8.10 -12.11
C GLU A 60 11.48 -7.56 -10.67
N ASN A 61 12.37 -6.68 -10.17
CA ASN A 61 12.36 -6.23 -8.79
C ASN A 61 11.82 -4.79 -8.67
N THR A 62 10.59 -4.56 -9.14
CA THR A 62 9.92 -3.27 -9.04
C THR A 62 8.75 -3.35 -8.06
N PHE A 63 8.77 -2.46 -7.08
CA PHE A 63 7.79 -2.42 -5.99
C PHE A 63 7.20 -1.02 -5.86
N VAL A 64 6.01 -0.90 -5.32
CA VAL A 64 5.40 0.40 -5.06
C VAL A 64 4.86 0.48 -3.65
N SER A 65 5.02 1.63 -3.03
CA SER A 65 4.42 1.92 -1.73
C SER A 65 3.98 3.37 -1.65
N GLY A 66 2.95 3.61 -0.87
CA GLY A 66 2.48 4.96 -0.65
C GLY A 66 1.67 5.12 0.63
N MET A 67 1.52 6.37 1.05
CA MET A 67 0.66 6.76 2.16
C MET A 67 -0.62 7.41 1.64
N SER A 68 -1.74 7.18 2.32
CA SER A 68 -3.01 7.87 2.02
C SER A 68 -3.38 7.74 0.54
N ASN A 69 -3.51 8.83 -0.21
CA ASN A 69 -3.72 8.81 -1.67
C ASN A 69 -2.67 7.99 -2.43
N GLY A 70 -1.40 7.99 -1.99
CA GLY A 70 -0.36 7.10 -2.53
C GLY A 70 -0.60 5.62 -2.22
N GLY A 71 -1.24 5.31 -1.09
CA GLY A 71 -1.68 3.96 -0.75
C GLY A 71 -2.84 3.49 -1.64
N PHE A 72 -3.80 4.37 -1.94
CA PHE A 72 -4.83 4.10 -2.95
C PHE A 72 -4.20 3.83 -4.31
N MET A 73 -3.26 4.68 -4.74
CA MET A 73 -2.54 4.49 -6.01
C MET A 73 -1.78 3.17 -6.06
N SER A 74 -1.23 2.71 -4.92
CA SER A 74 -0.58 1.40 -4.86
C SER A 74 -1.57 0.26 -5.17
N TYR A 75 -2.79 0.32 -4.67
CA TYR A 75 -3.84 -0.64 -5.01
C TYR A 75 -4.31 -0.53 -6.46
N THR A 76 -4.49 0.69 -6.98
CA THR A 76 -4.81 0.90 -8.40
C THR A 76 -3.76 0.25 -9.30
N LEU A 77 -2.46 0.43 -8.98
CA LEU A 77 -1.38 -0.21 -9.73
C LEU A 77 -1.38 -1.74 -9.57
N ALA A 78 -1.74 -2.27 -8.41
CA ALA A 78 -1.90 -3.71 -8.23
C ALA A 78 -3.04 -4.27 -9.10
N CYS A 79 -4.13 -3.54 -9.26
CA CYS A 79 -5.25 -3.94 -10.11
C CYS A 79 -4.93 -3.84 -11.62
N GLU A 80 -4.31 -2.74 -12.04
CA GLU A 80 -4.17 -2.40 -13.45
C GLU A 80 -2.81 -2.78 -14.04
N GLN A 81 -1.76 -2.89 -13.23
CA GLN A 81 -0.37 -3.03 -13.66
C GLN A 81 0.37 -4.17 -12.92
N SER A 82 -0.36 -5.24 -12.59
CA SER A 82 0.17 -6.40 -11.86
C SER A 82 1.36 -7.09 -12.55
N GLY A 83 1.56 -6.87 -13.85
CA GLY A 83 2.74 -7.35 -14.59
C GLY A 83 3.97 -6.45 -14.45
N THR A 84 3.85 -5.25 -13.84
CA THR A 84 4.97 -4.30 -13.69
C THR A 84 5.46 -4.23 -12.24
N PHE A 85 4.53 -4.21 -11.29
CA PHE A 85 4.85 -4.09 -9.86
C PHE A 85 4.69 -5.45 -9.18
N LYS A 86 5.77 -5.95 -8.61
CA LYS A 86 5.87 -7.30 -8.06
C LYS A 86 5.23 -7.47 -6.68
N ALA A 87 5.14 -6.40 -5.91
CA ALA A 87 4.40 -6.31 -4.65
C ALA A 87 4.08 -4.85 -4.34
N ILE A 88 3.06 -4.62 -3.54
CA ILE A 88 2.67 -3.28 -3.10
C ILE A 88 2.62 -3.16 -1.58
N ALA A 89 2.78 -1.92 -1.09
CA ALA A 89 2.52 -1.58 0.30
C ALA A 89 1.69 -0.29 0.41
N SER A 90 0.60 -0.36 1.14
CA SER A 90 -0.29 0.77 1.41
C SER A 90 -0.25 1.11 2.90
N VAL A 91 0.06 2.36 3.21
CA VAL A 91 0.05 2.89 4.58
C VAL A 91 -1.09 3.89 4.70
N THR A 92 -2.03 3.65 5.58
CA THR A 92 -3.24 4.48 5.79
C THR A 92 -3.98 4.84 4.49
N GLY A 93 -3.84 3.98 3.47
CA GLY A 93 -4.60 4.01 2.23
C GLY A 93 -5.55 2.81 2.18
N THR A 94 -6.31 2.71 1.09
CA THR A 94 -7.26 1.62 0.85
C THR A 94 -7.53 1.49 -0.65
N MET A 95 -8.39 0.57 -1.07
CA MET A 95 -8.92 0.55 -2.44
C MET A 95 -10.01 1.62 -2.59
N SER A 96 -10.05 2.30 -3.74
CA SER A 96 -11.20 3.12 -4.09
C SER A 96 -12.45 2.26 -4.30
N GLY A 97 -13.64 2.85 -4.16
CA GLY A 97 -14.89 2.14 -4.47
C GLY A 97 -14.93 1.65 -5.93
N TYR A 98 -14.33 2.40 -6.85
CA TYR A 98 -14.21 1.98 -8.25
C TYR A 98 -13.29 0.77 -8.41
N ASP A 99 -12.10 0.78 -7.82
CA ASP A 99 -11.17 -0.35 -7.88
C ASP A 99 -11.78 -1.58 -7.21
N TRP A 100 -12.51 -1.40 -6.10
CA TRP A 100 -13.20 -2.50 -5.43
C TRP A 100 -14.18 -3.24 -6.35
N GLU A 101 -14.91 -2.51 -7.15
CA GLU A 101 -15.91 -3.06 -8.08
C GLU A 101 -15.30 -3.63 -9.37
N ASN A 102 -14.12 -3.14 -9.78
CA ASN A 102 -13.58 -3.40 -11.13
C ASN A 102 -12.20 -4.09 -11.12
N CYS A 103 -11.56 -4.28 -9.98
CA CYS A 103 -10.23 -4.89 -9.88
C CYS A 103 -10.26 -6.36 -10.30
N ASN A 104 -9.42 -6.71 -11.26
CA ASN A 104 -9.22 -8.08 -11.69
C ASN A 104 -7.78 -8.23 -12.21
N PRO A 105 -6.79 -8.37 -11.32
CA PRO A 105 -5.38 -8.39 -11.72
C PRO A 105 -5.03 -9.65 -12.51
N ASP A 106 -4.18 -9.50 -13.53
CA ASP A 106 -3.70 -10.62 -14.35
C ASP A 106 -2.75 -11.55 -13.57
N TYR A 107 -2.08 -11.04 -12.55
CA TYR A 107 -1.10 -11.77 -11.75
C TYR A 107 -1.39 -11.62 -10.26
N LYS A 108 -0.96 -12.62 -9.49
CA LYS A 108 -0.92 -12.53 -8.02
C LYS A 108 0.03 -11.43 -7.60
N ILE A 109 -0.39 -10.63 -6.63
CA ILE A 109 0.40 -9.53 -6.07
C ILE A 109 0.42 -9.63 -4.55
N PRO A 110 1.59 -9.83 -3.95
CA PRO A 110 1.76 -9.71 -2.51
C PRO A 110 1.42 -8.31 -2.01
N ILE A 111 0.65 -8.25 -0.92
CA ILE A 111 0.11 -7.01 -0.36
C ILE A 111 0.60 -6.81 1.07
N LEU A 112 1.08 -5.60 1.38
CA LEU A 112 1.26 -5.14 2.75
C LEU A 112 0.34 -3.94 3.00
N GLN A 113 -0.53 -4.04 3.99
CA GLN A 113 -1.41 -2.98 4.46
C GLN A 113 -1.06 -2.59 5.89
N ILE A 114 -0.99 -1.28 6.17
CA ILE A 114 -0.88 -0.73 7.52
C ILE A 114 -2.03 0.24 7.72
N SER A 115 -2.87 0.04 8.74
CA SER A 115 -4.01 0.93 9.04
C SER A 115 -4.13 1.17 10.53
N GLY A 116 -4.52 2.38 10.91
CA GLY A 116 -4.81 2.77 12.29
C GLY A 116 -6.29 2.64 12.63
N THR A 117 -6.62 2.10 13.82
CA THR A 117 -8.03 1.96 14.24
C THR A 117 -8.71 3.30 14.54
N ASN A 118 -7.94 4.36 14.77
CA ASN A 118 -8.43 5.72 15.01
C ASN A 118 -8.19 6.65 13.80
N ASP A 119 -7.94 6.07 12.61
CA ASP A 119 -7.82 6.84 11.38
C ASP A 119 -9.20 7.39 10.95
N ASN A 120 -9.40 8.70 11.12
CA ASN A 120 -10.63 9.39 10.74
C ASN A 120 -10.57 9.94 9.30
N THR A 121 -9.43 9.83 8.61
CA THR A 121 -9.26 10.24 7.21
C THR A 121 -9.56 9.08 6.27
N VAL A 122 -9.03 7.91 6.57
CA VAL A 122 -9.28 6.65 5.85
C VAL A 122 -9.70 5.59 6.86
N PRO A 123 -10.97 5.61 7.32
CA PRO A 123 -11.48 4.69 8.32
C PRO A 123 -11.41 3.25 7.87
N MET A 124 -11.03 2.34 8.78
CA MET A 124 -10.92 0.92 8.49
C MET A 124 -12.25 0.23 8.22
N ASP A 125 -13.35 0.79 8.71
CA ASP A 125 -14.71 0.21 8.65
C ASP A 125 -15.44 0.45 7.32
N GLY A 126 -14.79 1.11 6.35
CA GLY A 126 -15.38 1.45 5.06
C GLY A 126 -16.35 2.63 5.11
N SER A 127 -16.40 3.38 6.22
CA SER A 127 -17.27 4.55 6.37
C SER A 127 -16.77 5.81 5.64
N MET A 128 -15.75 5.67 4.81
CA MET A 128 -15.19 6.78 4.05
C MET A 128 -16.26 7.47 3.20
N SER A 129 -16.39 8.78 3.39
CA SER A 129 -17.50 9.56 2.83
C SER A 129 -17.53 9.53 1.30
N THR A 130 -18.69 9.20 0.75
CA THR A 130 -18.99 9.39 -0.68
C THR A 130 -19.26 10.85 -1.05
N VAL A 131 -19.58 11.70 -0.05
CA VAL A 131 -20.05 13.08 -0.24
C VAL A 131 -18.94 14.01 -0.72
N TRP A 132 -17.71 13.78 -0.28
CA TRP A 132 -16.55 14.59 -0.66
C TRP A 132 -15.76 14.01 -1.83
N GLY A 133 -16.40 13.18 -2.65
CA GLY A 133 -15.81 12.75 -3.91
C GLY A 133 -14.86 11.55 -3.83
N TRP A 134 -14.60 10.99 -2.66
CA TRP A 134 -13.74 9.81 -2.57
C TRP A 134 -14.37 8.55 -3.19
N GLY A 135 -15.70 8.56 -3.41
CA GLY A 135 -16.40 7.46 -4.06
C GLY A 135 -16.67 6.26 -3.16
N GLY A 136 -16.38 6.40 -1.87
CA GLY A 136 -16.46 5.32 -0.90
C GLY A 136 -15.20 4.45 -0.91
N ALA A 137 -15.13 3.52 0.02
CA ALA A 137 -14.11 2.48 0.13
C ALA A 137 -14.71 1.26 0.82
N PRO A 138 -14.24 0.04 0.51
CA PRO A 138 -14.60 -1.15 1.27
C PRO A 138 -13.96 -1.13 2.67
N LYS A 139 -14.41 -2.01 3.55
CA LYS A 139 -13.70 -2.27 4.79
C LYS A 139 -12.30 -2.81 4.50
N ILE A 140 -11.32 -2.44 5.33
CA ILE A 140 -9.95 -2.96 5.15
C ILE A 140 -9.93 -4.50 5.25
N GLU A 141 -10.68 -5.10 6.16
CA GLU A 141 -10.78 -6.56 6.27
C GLU A 141 -11.27 -7.23 4.98
N ASP A 142 -12.27 -6.64 4.31
CA ASP A 142 -12.79 -7.15 3.04
C ASP A 142 -11.72 -7.10 1.94
N ILE A 143 -10.88 -6.04 1.93
CA ILE A 143 -9.73 -5.93 1.01
C ILE A 143 -8.69 -7.02 1.30
N ILE A 144 -8.38 -7.24 2.57
CA ILE A 144 -7.43 -8.29 2.98
C ILE A 144 -7.96 -9.67 2.57
N ASP A 145 -9.25 -9.94 2.74
CA ASP A 145 -9.89 -11.18 2.29
C ASP A 145 -9.82 -11.32 0.77
N TYR A 146 -10.15 -10.26 0.03
CA TYR A 146 -10.08 -10.25 -1.43
C TYR A 146 -8.69 -10.61 -1.95
N TRP A 147 -7.64 -9.91 -1.49
CA TRP A 147 -6.28 -10.16 -1.94
C TRP A 147 -5.73 -11.51 -1.45
N SER A 148 -6.17 -11.98 -0.28
CA SER A 148 -5.84 -13.32 0.20
C SER A 148 -6.39 -14.41 -0.73
N ASN A 149 -7.61 -14.22 -1.23
CA ASN A 149 -8.23 -15.12 -2.21
C ASN A 149 -7.47 -15.09 -3.56
N ILE A 150 -7.15 -13.88 -4.09
CA ILE A 150 -6.34 -13.74 -5.31
C ILE A 150 -5.00 -14.46 -5.16
N ASN A 151 -4.33 -14.28 -4.03
CA ASN A 151 -3.02 -14.89 -3.75
C ASN A 151 -3.11 -16.37 -3.34
N SER A 152 -4.33 -16.93 -3.25
CA SER A 152 -4.57 -18.32 -2.82
C SER A 152 -4.01 -18.62 -1.43
N CYS A 153 -4.07 -17.65 -0.51
CA CYS A 153 -3.69 -17.86 0.88
C CYS A 153 -4.63 -18.87 1.54
N SER A 154 -4.07 -19.93 2.10
CA SER A 154 -4.82 -21.03 2.73
C SER A 154 -4.61 -21.12 4.24
N SER A 155 -3.74 -20.27 4.77
CA SER A 155 -3.35 -20.22 6.18
C SER A 155 -3.24 -18.79 6.65
N SER A 156 -3.46 -18.58 7.96
CA SER A 156 -3.26 -17.28 8.60
C SER A 156 -2.60 -17.42 9.96
N GLU A 157 -1.89 -16.38 10.37
CA GLU A 157 -1.26 -16.26 11.68
C GLU A 157 -1.43 -14.83 12.18
N ILE A 158 -1.91 -14.67 13.43
CA ILE A 158 -2.01 -13.37 14.09
C ILE A 158 -0.89 -13.26 15.10
N ILE A 159 -0.07 -12.22 14.97
CA ILE A 159 1.11 -11.96 15.79
C ILE A 159 0.92 -10.63 16.52
N ASN A 160 0.99 -10.65 17.85
CA ASN A 160 1.11 -9.43 18.64
C ASN A 160 2.57 -8.96 18.59
N LEU A 161 2.81 -7.79 18.04
CA LEU A 161 4.15 -7.22 17.97
C LEU A 161 4.54 -6.58 19.34
N PRO A 162 5.84 -6.47 19.65
CA PRO A 162 6.26 -5.80 20.87
C PRO A 162 5.77 -4.36 20.91
N ASN A 163 5.17 -3.96 22.03
CA ASN A 163 4.87 -2.56 22.32
C ASN A 163 6.14 -1.93 22.90
N ASN A 164 6.88 -1.21 22.06
CA ASN A 164 8.18 -0.61 22.38
C ASN A 164 8.06 0.79 22.96
N ASP A 165 6.94 1.46 22.71
CA ASP A 165 6.62 2.80 23.25
C ASP A 165 5.19 2.84 23.77
N SER A 166 5.00 2.41 25.02
CA SER A 166 3.68 2.43 25.65
C SER A 166 3.12 3.84 25.90
N ALA A 167 3.95 4.89 25.73
CA ALA A 167 3.53 6.28 25.93
C ALA A 167 2.74 6.84 24.75
N ASP A 168 2.82 6.21 23.58
CA ASP A 168 2.05 6.60 22.40
C ASP A 168 0.59 6.09 22.41
N ASN A 169 0.21 5.32 23.44
CA ASN A 169 -1.11 4.73 23.64
C ASN A 169 -1.58 3.86 22.45
N SER A 170 -0.65 3.25 21.75
CA SER A 170 -0.94 2.36 20.63
C SER A 170 -0.18 1.03 20.77
N TYR A 171 -0.58 0.04 19.99
CA TYR A 171 0.11 -1.23 19.83
C TYR A 171 -0.22 -1.84 18.48
N VAL A 172 0.56 -2.81 18.03
CA VAL A 172 0.41 -3.34 16.68
C VAL A 172 0.17 -4.85 16.69
N THR A 173 -0.81 -5.28 15.89
CA THR A 173 -1.01 -6.68 15.53
C THR A 173 -0.75 -6.87 14.04
N LEU A 174 -0.14 -8.00 13.68
CA LEU A 174 0.07 -8.43 12.30
C LEU A 174 -0.80 -9.65 12.02
N ASP A 175 -1.76 -9.52 11.09
CA ASP A 175 -2.41 -10.65 10.44
C ASP A 175 -1.61 -10.99 9.18
N LYS A 176 -0.98 -12.16 9.19
CA LYS A 176 -0.20 -12.68 8.08
C LYS A 176 -0.96 -13.82 7.44
N ARG A 177 -1.36 -13.65 6.18
CA ARG A 177 -2.04 -14.66 5.38
C ARG A 177 -1.12 -15.18 4.29
N PHE A 178 -1.03 -16.48 4.15
CA PHE A 178 -0.05 -17.12 3.29
C PHE A 178 -0.49 -18.51 2.81
N THR A 179 0.27 -19.06 1.89
CA THR A 179 0.20 -20.46 1.48
C THR A 179 1.58 -21.08 1.52
N SER A 180 1.67 -22.40 1.67
CA SER A 180 2.94 -23.14 1.56
C SER A 180 3.40 -23.33 0.10
N GLU A 181 2.51 -23.07 -0.87
CA GLU A 181 2.75 -23.35 -2.28
C GLU A 181 3.46 -22.21 -3.03
N SER A 182 3.36 -20.97 -2.51
CA SER A 182 4.00 -19.80 -3.11
C SER A 182 4.46 -18.81 -2.03
N LYS A 183 5.19 -17.77 -2.47
CA LYS A 183 5.58 -16.65 -1.59
C LYS A 183 4.50 -15.55 -1.51
N ASP A 184 3.43 -15.67 -2.29
CA ASP A 184 2.40 -14.64 -2.40
C ASP A 184 1.61 -14.57 -1.11
N GLU A 185 1.90 -13.58 -0.29
CA GLU A 185 1.29 -13.39 1.02
C GLU A 185 0.59 -12.04 1.12
N VAL A 186 -0.33 -11.92 2.06
CA VAL A 186 -0.95 -10.67 2.47
C VAL A 186 -0.58 -10.42 3.93
N ARG A 187 -0.03 -9.25 4.22
CA ARG A 187 0.28 -8.78 5.57
C ARG A 187 -0.57 -7.58 5.92
N PHE A 188 -1.29 -7.71 7.01
CA PHE A 188 -2.08 -6.61 7.52
C PHE A 188 -1.63 -6.23 8.93
N TYR A 189 -1.06 -5.03 9.05
CA TYR A 189 -0.68 -4.43 10.32
C TYR A 189 -1.82 -3.54 10.81
N THR A 190 -2.47 -3.93 11.88
CA THR A 190 -3.44 -3.09 12.57
C THR A 190 -2.73 -2.33 13.68
N VAL A 191 -2.69 -1.01 13.56
CA VAL A 191 -2.18 -0.12 14.61
C VAL A 191 -3.35 0.28 15.50
N HIS A 192 -3.52 -0.45 16.61
CA HIS A 192 -4.57 -0.17 17.59
C HIS A 192 -4.27 1.16 18.29
N GLY A 193 -5.23 2.08 18.28
CA GLY A 193 -5.06 3.44 18.77
C GLY A 193 -4.38 4.39 17.78
N GLY A 194 -3.79 3.87 16.68
CA GLY A 194 -3.12 4.67 15.65
C GLY A 194 -4.08 5.47 14.79
N GLY A 195 -3.63 6.61 14.30
CA GLY A 195 -4.35 7.53 13.43
C GLY A 195 -3.91 7.43 11.96
N HIS A 196 -4.02 8.57 11.25
CA HIS A 196 -3.57 8.72 9.87
C HIS A 196 -2.05 9.00 9.82
N ASP A 197 -1.25 8.01 10.16
CA ASP A 197 0.16 8.16 10.49
C ASP A 197 1.06 7.30 9.59
N TRP A 198 2.37 7.64 9.60
CA TRP A 198 3.44 6.78 9.08
C TRP A 198 4.20 6.19 10.27
N PRO A 199 3.87 4.98 10.75
CA PRO A 199 4.50 4.38 11.92
C PRO A 199 6.03 4.39 11.86
N GLY A 200 6.65 4.77 12.96
CA GLY A 200 8.10 4.93 13.08
C GLY A 200 8.65 6.25 12.55
N ALA A 201 7.79 7.15 12.03
CA ALA A 201 8.15 8.53 11.71
C ALA A 201 7.31 9.52 12.53
N TRP A 202 6.03 9.22 12.70
CA TRP A 202 5.10 9.88 13.62
C TRP A 202 3.94 8.92 13.91
N GLY A 203 3.19 9.18 14.98
CA GLY A 203 2.14 8.30 15.49
C GLY A 203 2.73 7.11 16.24
N ASN A 204 2.35 5.90 15.87
CA ASN A 204 2.88 4.67 16.48
C ASN A 204 4.39 4.55 16.28
N MET A 205 5.10 4.18 17.37
CA MET A 205 6.56 4.02 17.38
C MET A 205 7.00 2.57 17.64
N ASP A 206 6.08 1.62 17.71
CA ASP A 206 6.40 0.20 17.91
C ASP A 206 7.02 -0.45 16.69
N ILE A 207 6.63 0.02 15.52
CA ILE A 207 7.16 -0.44 14.23
C ILE A 207 7.71 0.71 13.41
N SER A 208 8.52 0.40 12.43
CA SER A 208 8.89 1.32 11.37
C SER A 208 8.26 0.86 10.05
N ALA A 209 7.22 1.55 9.58
CA ALA A 209 6.57 1.23 8.31
C ALA A 209 7.58 1.07 7.16
N SER A 210 8.60 1.93 7.12
CA SER A 210 9.65 1.84 6.10
C SER A 210 10.47 0.55 6.19
N GLN A 211 10.76 0.06 7.40
CA GLN A 211 11.50 -1.20 7.58
C GLN A 211 10.62 -2.41 7.31
N GLU A 212 9.36 -2.38 7.74
CA GLU A 212 8.40 -3.46 7.47
C GLU A 212 8.16 -3.61 5.96
N ILE A 213 7.98 -2.48 5.24
CA ILE A 213 7.84 -2.47 3.78
C ILE A 213 9.09 -3.07 3.11
N TRP A 214 10.29 -2.67 3.52
CA TRP A 214 11.51 -3.25 2.96
C TRP A 214 11.64 -4.74 3.28
N SER A 215 11.40 -5.13 4.54
CA SER A 215 11.41 -6.52 4.96
C SER A 215 10.44 -7.37 4.14
N PHE A 216 9.28 -6.83 3.82
CA PHE A 216 8.29 -7.46 2.97
C PHE A 216 8.76 -7.57 1.52
N PHE A 217 9.16 -6.47 0.88
CA PHE A 217 9.58 -6.44 -0.51
C PHE A 217 10.82 -7.29 -0.78
N SER A 218 11.78 -7.31 0.14
CA SER A 218 13.01 -8.09 0.00
C SER A 218 12.79 -9.61 -0.11
N ARG A 219 11.63 -10.11 0.28
CA ARG A 219 11.24 -11.54 0.13
C ARG A 219 11.00 -11.94 -1.33
N TYR A 220 10.72 -10.97 -2.17
CA TYR A 220 10.36 -11.16 -3.59
C TYR A 220 11.50 -10.79 -4.54
N LEU A 221 12.68 -10.50 -4.05
CA LEU A 221 13.85 -10.27 -4.90
C LEU A 221 14.24 -11.54 -5.65
N GLU A 222 14.58 -11.39 -6.93
CA GLU A 222 15.12 -12.38 -7.84
C GLU A 222 16.52 -12.02 -8.30
#